data_fd13c56859ccd9c80f7ff01c369af718
#
_entry.id   fd13c56859ccd9c80f7ff01c369af718
#
_cell.length_a   1.000
_cell.length_b   1.000
_cell.length_c   1.000
_cell.angle_alpha   90.00
_cell.angle_beta   90.00
_cell.angle_gamma   90.00
#
_symmetry.space_group_name_H-M   'P 1'
#
loop_
_entity.id
_entity.type
_entity.pdbx_description
1 polymer ?
#
loop_
_entity_poly.entity_id
_entity_poly.type
_entity_poly.pdbx_seq_one_letter_code
_entity_poly.pdbx_strand_id
1 'polypeptide(L)'
;MTDLPETNLTMLTLAKPEGELEVYFERRPMPEPKPHEVLVKVLTTPINPSDLGLLVGGADMSSARASTRDGLPMITADIPPPGMRAMASRIGDALPIGNEGCGVVVKAGASPEAQALMGKTVALLGGEMYAEYRCLPVQMTMP
;
A
#
# COMPACT_ATOMS: atom_id res chain seq x y z
N MET A 1 10.82 -2.30 24.41
CA MET A 1 10.16 -1.60 23.31
C MET A 1 11.04 -1.70 22.07
N THR A 2 10.50 -2.17 20.98
CA THR A 2 11.25 -2.30 19.73
C THR A 2 11.23 -0.95 19.00
N ASP A 3 12.41 -0.47 18.61
CA ASP A 3 12.50 0.74 17.83
C ASP A 3 11.93 0.50 16.44
N LEU A 4 11.12 1.44 15.97
CA LEU A 4 10.56 1.40 14.63
C LEU A 4 11.60 1.88 13.60
N PRO A 5 11.61 1.32 12.37
CA PRO A 5 12.47 1.86 11.32
C PRO A 5 12.05 3.29 10.97
N GLU A 6 13.00 4.04 10.42
CA GLU A 6 12.73 5.43 10.01
C GLU A 6 11.84 5.50 8.77
N THR A 7 11.89 4.46 7.94
CA THR A 7 11.14 4.43 6.68
C THR A 7 10.19 3.24 6.62
N ASN A 8 9.11 3.44 5.88
CA ASN A 8 8.06 2.48 5.61
C ASN A 8 8.10 2.10 4.14
N LEU A 9 8.44 0.84 3.83
CA LEU A 9 8.47 0.36 2.46
C LEU A 9 7.03 0.17 1.97
N THR A 10 6.69 0.84 0.86
CA THR A 10 5.34 0.83 0.29
C THR A 10 5.38 0.47 -1.18
N MET A 11 4.48 -0.41 -1.61
CA MET A 11 4.30 -0.74 -3.03
C MET A 11 3.41 0.29 -3.70
N LEU A 12 3.84 0.78 -4.87
CA LEU A 12 3.11 1.76 -5.68
C LEU A 12 2.88 1.23 -7.08
N THR A 13 1.80 1.69 -7.70
CA THR A 13 1.52 1.46 -9.11
C THR A 13 1.35 2.81 -9.81
N LEU A 14 1.91 2.95 -10.99
CA LEU A 14 1.90 4.19 -11.76
C LEU A 14 1.65 3.89 -13.23
N ALA A 15 0.56 4.44 -13.77
CA ALA A 15 0.30 4.44 -15.21
C ALA A 15 0.90 5.72 -15.81
N LYS A 16 1.90 5.58 -16.66
CA LYS A 16 2.61 6.73 -17.24
C LYS A 16 1.93 7.20 -18.52
N PRO A 17 1.99 8.51 -18.82
CA PRO A 17 1.35 9.04 -20.04
C PRO A 17 1.85 8.39 -21.35
N GLU A 18 3.08 7.86 -21.35
CA GLU A 18 3.69 7.20 -22.50
C GLU A 18 3.09 5.82 -22.78
N GLY A 19 2.19 5.31 -21.93
CA GLY A 19 1.58 3.99 -22.13
C GLY A 19 2.36 2.86 -21.48
N GLU A 20 2.99 3.12 -20.33
CA GLU A 20 3.73 2.12 -19.57
C GLU A 20 3.24 2.11 -18.12
N LEU A 21 3.06 0.91 -17.57
CA LEU A 21 2.78 0.69 -16.15
C LEU A 21 4.08 0.40 -15.42
N GLU A 22 4.26 1.03 -14.26
CA GLU A 22 5.32 0.69 -13.33
C GLU A 22 4.72 0.23 -12.00
N VAL A 23 5.18 -0.92 -11.49
CA VAL A 23 4.89 -1.37 -10.13
C VAL A 23 6.22 -1.44 -9.41
N TYR A 24 6.35 -0.68 -8.33
CA TYR A 24 7.63 -0.51 -7.66
C TYR A 24 7.46 -0.24 -6.16
N PHE A 25 8.57 -0.22 -5.43
CA PHE A 25 8.59 0.11 -4.02
C PHE A 25 9.19 1.49 -3.78
N GLU A 26 8.68 2.18 -2.77
CA GLU A 26 9.21 3.45 -2.31
C GLU A 26 9.40 3.41 -0.81
N ARG A 27 10.53 3.93 -0.33
CA ARG A 27 10.77 4.12 1.10
C ARG A 27 10.18 5.47 1.49
N ARG A 28 9.10 5.44 2.26
CA ARG A 28 8.41 6.64 2.75
C ARG A 28 8.74 6.87 4.21
N PRO A 29 8.64 8.11 4.71
CA PRO A 29 8.78 8.35 6.15
C PRO A 29 7.80 7.51 6.95
N MET A 30 8.24 7.01 8.12
CA MET A 30 7.35 6.28 9.01
C MET A 30 6.25 7.23 9.50
N PRO A 31 4.96 6.89 9.31
CA PRO A 31 3.89 7.78 9.74
C PRO A 31 3.73 7.79 11.26
N GLU A 32 3.30 8.93 11.79
CA GLU A 32 2.97 9.10 13.20
C GLU A 32 1.46 9.05 13.39
N PRO A 33 0.94 8.19 14.29
CA PRO A 33 -0.50 8.13 14.51
C PRO A 33 -1.01 9.40 15.19
N LYS A 34 -2.11 9.92 14.65
CA LYS A 34 -2.89 10.98 15.29
C LYS A 34 -3.58 10.43 16.55
N PRO A 35 -4.21 11.28 17.39
CA PRO A 35 -4.80 10.80 18.66
C PRO A 35 -5.71 9.59 18.54
N HIS A 36 -6.56 9.51 17.50
CA HIS A 36 -7.49 8.40 17.29
C HIS A 36 -7.01 7.39 16.25
N GLU A 37 -5.70 7.34 16.03
CA GLU A 37 -5.09 6.44 15.05
C GLU A 37 -4.14 5.47 15.72
N VAL A 38 -3.89 4.36 15.04
CA VAL A 38 -2.87 3.38 15.42
C VAL A 38 -1.92 3.14 14.26
N LEU A 39 -0.69 2.80 14.58
CA LEU A 39 0.31 2.34 13.62
C LEU A 39 0.38 0.83 13.72
N VAL A 40 0.15 0.15 12.61
CA VAL A 40 0.11 -1.31 12.55
C VAL A 40 1.27 -1.82 11.71
N LYS A 41 2.01 -2.78 12.25
CA LYS A 41 2.96 -3.56 11.45
C LYS A 41 2.15 -4.61 10.70
N VAL A 42 2.07 -4.46 9.38
CA VAL A 42 1.29 -5.36 8.53
C VAL A 42 2.02 -6.69 8.39
N LEU A 43 1.35 -7.78 8.73
CA LEU A 43 1.91 -9.13 8.68
C LEU A 43 1.46 -9.90 7.45
N THR A 44 0.23 -9.64 6.97
CA THR A 44 -0.34 -10.33 5.83
C THR A 44 -1.42 -9.49 5.17
N THR A 45 -1.52 -9.62 3.86
CA THR A 45 -2.55 -9.00 3.04
C THR A 45 -3.02 -10.02 2.01
N PRO A 46 -4.32 -10.12 1.72
CA PRO A 46 -4.79 -10.93 0.60
C PRO A 46 -4.53 -10.22 -0.73
N ILE A 47 -4.58 -10.97 -1.81
CA ILE A 47 -4.59 -10.43 -3.17
C ILE A 47 -5.97 -10.73 -3.75
N ASN A 48 -6.85 -9.75 -3.68
CA ASN A 48 -8.21 -9.87 -4.21
C ASN A 48 -8.26 -9.46 -5.68
N PRO A 49 -9.26 -9.89 -6.45
CA PRO A 49 -9.44 -9.40 -7.83
C PRO A 49 -9.49 -7.88 -7.95
N SER A 50 -10.10 -7.20 -6.96
CA SER A 50 -10.13 -5.74 -6.92
C SER A 50 -8.75 -5.11 -6.72
N ASP A 51 -7.86 -5.78 -5.97
CA ASP A 51 -6.47 -5.34 -5.82
C ASP A 51 -5.73 -5.44 -7.14
N LEU A 52 -5.93 -6.52 -7.89
CA LEU A 52 -5.31 -6.69 -9.21
C LEU A 52 -5.80 -5.64 -10.20
N GLY A 53 -7.08 -5.28 -10.15
CA GLY A 53 -7.63 -4.22 -10.98
C GLY A 53 -6.94 -2.87 -10.74
N LEU A 54 -6.62 -2.56 -9.50
CA LEU A 54 -5.87 -1.35 -9.16
C LEU A 54 -4.38 -1.49 -9.48
N LEU A 55 -3.80 -2.65 -9.19
CA LEU A 55 -2.36 -2.88 -9.33
C LEU A 55 -1.90 -2.82 -10.78
N VAL A 56 -2.57 -3.53 -11.67
CA VAL A 56 -2.15 -3.67 -13.06
C VAL A 56 -3.12 -3.04 -14.07
N GLY A 57 -4.38 -2.85 -13.67
CA GLY A 57 -5.37 -2.17 -14.51
C GLY A 57 -5.49 -2.78 -15.89
N GLY A 58 -5.42 -1.92 -16.92
CA GLY A 58 -5.50 -2.30 -18.32
C GLY A 58 -4.16 -2.63 -18.96
N ALA A 59 -3.11 -2.89 -18.20
CA ALA A 59 -1.80 -3.23 -18.74
C ALA A 59 -1.79 -4.64 -19.34
N ASP A 60 -0.97 -4.81 -20.38
CA ASP A 60 -0.71 -6.14 -20.96
C ASP A 60 0.40 -6.81 -20.17
N MET A 61 0.05 -7.68 -19.25
CA MET A 61 1.01 -8.33 -18.37
C MET A 61 1.86 -9.39 -19.08
N SER A 62 1.53 -9.79 -20.31
CA SER A 62 2.40 -10.61 -21.13
C SER A 62 3.66 -9.85 -21.55
N SER A 63 3.61 -8.51 -21.54
CA SER A 63 4.76 -7.65 -21.84
C SER A 63 5.62 -7.35 -20.59
N ALA A 64 5.25 -7.88 -19.42
CA ALA A 64 5.88 -7.54 -18.16
C ALA A 64 7.38 -7.91 -18.16
N ARG A 65 8.19 -7.00 -17.64
CA ARG A 65 9.63 -7.17 -17.52
C ARG A 65 10.12 -6.68 -16.16
N ALA A 66 11.04 -7.42 -15.59
CA ALA A 66 11.60 -7.11 -14.28
C ALA A 66 12.80 -6.19 -14.42
N SER A 67 12.94 -5.26 -13.50
CA SER A 67 14.07 -4.36 -13.38
C SER A 67 14.24 -3.93 -11.92
N THR A 68 15.03 -2.90 -11.68
CA THR A 68 15.19 -2.33 -10.34
C THR A 68 15.03 -0.82 -10.38
N ARG A 69 14.59 -0.26 -9.26
CA ARG A 69 14.52 1.18 -9.03
C ARG A 69 15.04 1.44 -7.61
N ASP A 70 16.07 2.27 -7.49
CA ASP A 70 16.72 2.58 -6.20
C ASP A 70 17.14 1.30 -5.43
N GLY A 71 17.61 0.29 -6.17
CA GLY A 71 18.04 -0.98 -5.60
C GLY A 71 16.92 -1.94 -5.22
N LEU A 72 15.65 -1.58 -5.49
CA LEU A 72 14.47 -2.38 -5.15
C LEU A 72 13.83 -2.96 -6.43
N PRO A 73 13.15 -4.11 -6.33
CA PRO A 73 12.49 -4.69 -7.50
C PRO A 73 11.45 -3.77 -8.12
N MET A 74 11.37 -3.78 -9.44
CA MET A 74 10.34 -3.07 -10.21
C MET A 74 9.89 -3.94 -11.36
N ILE A 75 8.59 -3.85 -11.69
CA ILE A 75 8.01 -4.46 -12.89
C ILE A 75 7.47 -3.35 -13.76
N THR A 76 7.72 -3.44 -15.06
CA THR A 76 7.12 -2.56 -16.06
C THR A 76 6.36 -3.40 -17.06
N ALA A 77 5.25 -2.85 -17.59
CA ALA A 77 4.43 -3.51 -18.61
C ALA A 77 3.83 -2.44 -19.52
N ASP A 78 3.55 -2.84 -20.76
CA ASP A 78 2.92 -1.91 -21.72
C ASP A 78 1.43 -1.77 -21.45
N ILE A 79 0.90 -0.58 -21.62
CA ILE A 79 -0.54 -0.31 -21.52
C ILE A 79 -1.04 -0.02 -22.92
N PRO A 80 -1.81 -0.94 -23.55
CA PRO A 80 -2.36 -0.70 -24.89
C PRO A 80 -3.43 0.41 -24.85
N PRO A 81 -3.79 1.00 -25.99
CA PRO A 81 -4.76 2.12 -26.03
C PRO A 81 -6.07 1.88 -25.28
N PRO A 82 -6.72 0.71 -25.35
CA PRO A 82 -7.91 0.47 -24.54
C PRO A 82 -7.65 0.54 -23.04
N GLY A 83 -6.50 0.04 -22.60
CA GLY A 83 -6.08 0.12 -21.21
C GLY A 83 -5.82 1.56 -20.78
N MET A 84 -5.18 2.35 -21.63
CA MET A 84 -4.96 3.78 -21.36
C MET A 84 -6.27 4.52 -21.16
N ARG A 85 -7.28 4.22 -21.98
CA ARG A 85 -8.61 4.82 -21.83
C ARG A 85 -9.27 4.39 -20.52
N ALA A 86 -9.16 3.12 -20.17
CA ALA A 86 -9.73 2.60 -18.91
C ALA A 86 -9.08 3.21 -17.68
N MET A 87 -7.79 3.56 -17.77
CA MET A 87 -7.01 4.10 -16.66
C MET A 87 -6.86 5.63 -16.70
N ALA A 88 -7.63 6.31 -17.55
CA ALA A 88 -7.44 7.75 -17.82
C ALA A 88 -7.43 8.62 -16.56
N SER A 89 -8.26 8.30 -15.56
CA SER A 89 -8.39 9.10 -14.33
C SER A 89 -7.18 9.01 -13.40
N ARG A 90 -6.27 8.05 -13.63
CA ARG A 90 -5.12 7.81 -12.73
C ARG A 90 -3.77 7.99 -13.41
N ILE A 91 -3.75 8.36 -14.67
CA ILE A 91 -2.48 8.53 -15.41
C ILE A 91 -1.65 9.62 -14.75
N GLY A 92 -0.38 9.31 -14.48
CA GLY A 92 0.55 10.22 -13.83
C GLY A 92 0.52 10.18 -12.31
N ASP A 93 -0.42 9.45 -11.70
CA ASP A 93 -0.54 9.37 -10.24
C ASP A 93 0.06 8.05 -9.73
N ALA A 94 1.03 8.16 -8.83
CA ALA A 94 1.56 7.00 -8.13
C ALA A 94 0.62 6.63 -6.98
N LEU A 95 0.02 5.45 -7.04
CA LEU A 95 -1.02 5.04 -6.12
C LEU A 95 -0.55 3.87 -5.23
N PRO A 96 -0.64 4.01 -3.89
CA PRO A 96 -0.53 2.87 -3.00
C PRO A 96 -1.81 2.04 -3.08
N ILE A 97 -1.70 0.73 -2.87
CA ILE A 97 -2.78 -0.21 -3.07
C ILE A 97 -2.87 -1.24 -1.95
N GLY A 98 -3.89 -2.09 -2.02
CA GLY A 98 -4.18 -3.13 -1.04
C GLY A 98 -5.41 -2.78 -0.20
N ASN A 99 -6.51 -3.54 -0.35
CA ASN A 99 -7.80 -3.16 0.26
C ASN A 99 -7.89 -3.51 1.74
N GLU A 100 -7.23 -4.58 2.17
CA GLU A 100 -7.33 -5.09 3.52
C GLU A 100 -6.06 -5.79 3.97
N GLY A 101 -5.92 -6.02 5.25
CA GLY A 101 -4.76 -6.68 5.81
C GLY A 101 -4.96 -7.10 7.25
N CYS A 102 -3.92 -7.63 7.84
CA CYS A 102 -3.88 -8.01 9.24
C CYS A 102 -2.49 -7.71 9.79
N GLY A 103 -2.41 -7.26 11.02
CA GLY A 103 -1.14 -6.94 11.63
C GLY A 103 -1.24 -6.68 13.12
N VAL A 104 -0.14 -6.24 13.70
CA VAL A 104 -0.04 -5.96 15.14
C VAL A 104 0.11 -4.46 15.35
N VAL A 105 -0.67 -3.91 16.28
CA VAL A 105 -0.57 -2.50 16.65
C VAL A 105 0.75 -2.30 17.41
N VAL A 106 1.64 -1.49 16.84
CA VAL A 106 2.98 -1.23 17.42
C VAL A 106 3.11 0.18 18.00
N LYS A 107 2.19 1.08 17.65
CA LYS A 107 2.14 2.43 18.22
C LYS A 107 0.70 2.92 18.18
N ALA A 108 0.29 3.70 19.17
CA ALA A 108 -1.08 4.21 19.25
C ALA A 108 -1.09 5.69 19.59
N GLY A 109 -2.05 6.41 19.03
CA GLY A 109 -2.32 7.79 19.41
C GLY A 109 -2.82 7.89 20.85
N ALA A 110 -2.97 9.11 21.34
CA ALA A 110 -3.22 9.37 22.76
C ALA A 110 -4.63 9.02 23.24
N SER A 111 -5.59 8.77 22.34
CA SER A 111 -6.96 8.46 22.76
C SER A 111 -7.02 7.13 23.53
N PRO A 112 -7.95 6.99 24.51
CA PRO A 112 -8.10 5.71 25.24
C PRO A 112 -8.40 4.53 24.31
N GLU A 113 -9.18 4.75 23.26
CA GLU A 113 -9.54 3.73 22.27
C GLU A 113 -8.31 3.24 21.51
N ALA A 114 -7.45 4.17 21.10
CA ALA A 114 -6.20 3.83 20.41
C ALA A 114 -5.24 3.10 21.35
N GLN A 115 -5.07 3.60 22.56
CA GLN A 115 -4.18 2.99 23.55
C GLN A 115 -4.63 1.57 23.92
N ALA A 116 -5.93 1.31 23.94
CA ALA A 116 -6.48 -0.01 24.24
C ALA A 116 -6.11 -1.06 23.20
N LEU A 117 -5.69 -0.65 22.01
CA LEU A 117 -5.31 -1.56 20.92
C LEU A 117 -3.83 -1.91 20.91
N MET A 118 -3.01 -1.26 21.74
CA MET A 118 -1.57 -1.54 21.75
C MET A 118 -1.27 -3.03 21.92
N GLY A 119 -0.41 -3.56 21.04
CA GLY A 119 0.02 -4.95 21.07
C GLY A 119 -0.99 -5.95 20.55
N LYS A 120 -2.19 -5.51 20.18
CA LYS A 120 -3.22 -6.42 19.66
C LYS A 120 -3.02 -6.71 18.19
N THR A 121 -3.39 -7.92 17.79
CA THR A 121 -3.53 -8.31 16.39
C THR A 121 -4.88 -7.81 15.91
N VAL A 122 -4.89 -7.11 14.78
CA VAL A 122 -6.11 -6.50 14.24
C VAL A 122 -6.25 -6.79 12.75
N ALA A 123 -7.49 -6.98 12.32
CA ALA A 123 -7.83 -6.93 10.90
C ALA A 123 -8.00 -5.47 10.48
N LEU A 124 -7.63 -5.16 9.24
CA LEU A 124 -7.55 -3.79 8.74
C LEU A 124 -8.35 -3.64 7.45
N LEU A 125 -9.07 -2.53 7.36
CA LEU A 125 -9.70 -2.08 6.12
C LEU A 125 -9.27 -0.64 5.86
N GLY A 126 -9.27 -0.20 4.61
CA GLY A 126 -9.01 1.21 4.31
C GLY A 126 -7.97 1.50 3.23
N GLY A 127 -7.58 0.50 2.47
CA GLY A 127 -6.63 0.68 1.37
C GLY A 127 -5.17 0.84 1.82
N GLU A 128 -4.26 0.92 0.86
CA GLU A 128 -2.83 1.15 1.06
C GLU A 128 -2.14 0.08 1.93
N MET A 129 -2.63 -1.17 1.89
CA MET A 129 -2.15 -2.24 2.77
C MET A 129 -0.89 -2.95 2.26
N TYR A 130 -0.47 -2.73 1.01
CA TYR A 130 0.78 -3.30 0.50
C TYR A 130 1.96 -2.43 0.94
N ALA A 131 2.16 -2.40 2.25
CA ALA A 131 3.19 -1.66 2.94
C ALA A 131 3.62 -2.43 4.18
N GLU A 132 4.82 -2.16 4.69
CA GLU A 132 5.27 -2.79 5.93
C GLU A 132 4.50 -2.28 7.15
N TYR A 133 4.11 -1.01 7.12
CA TYR A 133 3.37 -0.36 8.20
C TYR A 133 2.21 0.45 7.64
N ARG A 134 1.12 0.49 8.37
CA ARG A 134 -0.08 1.24 7.99
C ARG A 134 -0.60 2.02 9.20
N CYS A 135 -0.74 3.32 9.03
CA CYS A 135 -1.33 4.20 10.05
C CYS A 135 -2.79 4.47 9.66
N LEU A 136 -3.72 4.21 10.57
CA LEU A 136 -5.14 4.36 10.24
C LEU A 136 -6.00 4.58 11.49
N PRO A 137 -7.23 5.16 11.31
CA PRO A 137 -8.16 5.37 12.42
C PRO A 137 -8.57 4.05 13.09
N VAL A 138 -8.85 4.09 14.38
CA VAL A 138 -9.27 2.91 15.14
C VAL A 138 -10.52 2.25 14.56
N GLN A 139 -11.42 3.03 13.94
CA GLN A 139 -12.64 2.51 13.32
C GLN A 139 -12.37 1.56 12.14
N MET A 140 -11.18 1.64 11.55
CA MET A 140 -10.78 0.78 10.43
C MET A 140 -10.08 -0.49 10.90
N THR A 141 -10.07 -0.75 12.21
CA THR A 141 -9.43 -1.93 12.81
C THR A 141 -10.46 -2.79 13.52
N MET A 142 -10.24 -4.11 13.47
CA MET A 142 -11.03 -5.10 14.21
C MET A 142 -10.08 -6.03 14.94
N PRO A 143 -10.06 -5.97 16.28
CA PRO A 143 -9.23 -6.87 17.08
C PRO A 143 -9.69 -8.31 17.02
#